data_741e4fd9c351907ad26b28f6ed5cf20d
#
_entry.id   741e4fd9c351907ad26b28f6ed5cf20d
#
_cell.length_a   1.000
_cell.length_b   1.000
_cell.length_c   1.000
_cell.angle_alpha   90.00
_cell.angle_beta   90.00
_cell.angle_gamma   90.00
#
_symmetry.space_group_name_H-M   'P 1'
#
loop_
_entity.id
_entity.type
_entity.pdbx_description
1 polymer ?
#
loop_
_entity_poly.entity_id
_entity_poly.type
_entity_poly.pdbx_seq_one_letter_code
_entity_poly.pdbx_strand_id
1 'polypeptide(L)'
;MLMRTLVSILFAILLSASAVGQELNCRVEINTSQLEGTNKGVFETLQNAVNEYVNTNQWTNAQFSPNEKIECTLFFTITKYDESSGAMEGSLQVQSIRPVYNSSYTTTLINFKDNKIEFSYQENEPLIHSETSMESQLTQILNFYIYLILAVDFDSFSPRGGDQFFERLEAIV
;
A
#
# COMPACT_ATOMS: atom_id res chain seq x y z
N MET A 1 -6.71 -14.11 -46.16
CA MET A 1 -5.46 -13.53 -45.61
C MET A 1 -5.75 -12.25 -44.82
N LEU A 2 -6.52 -11.31 -45.33
CA LEU A 2 -6.85 -10.03 -44.67
C LEU A 2 -7.51 -10.19 -43.27
N MET A 3 -8.42 -11.15 -43.11
CA MET A 3 -9.15 -11.38 -41.84
C MET A 3 -8.23 -11.90 -40.73
N ARG A 4 -7.24 -12.72 -41.09
CA ARG A 4 -6.24 -13.23 -40.10
C ARG A 4 -5.28 -12.12 -39.65
N THR A 5 -4.90 -11.21 -40.56
CA THR A 5 -4.08 -10.03 -40.20
C THR A 5 -4.86 -9.01 -39.40
N LEU A 6 -6.15 -8.76 -39.67
CA LEU A 6 -7.01 -7.91 -38.86
C LEU A 6 -7.21 -8.44 -37.44
N VAL A 7 -7.42 -9.76 -37.28
CA VAL A 7 -7.53 -10.39 -35.96
C VAL A 7 -6.21 -10.31 -35.20
N SER A 8 -5.06 -10.48 -35.87
CA SER A 8 -3.74 -10.35 -35.22
C SER A 8 -3.44 -8.91 -34.78
N ILE A 9 -3.85 -7.92 -35.57
CA ILE A 9 -3.70 -6.49 -35.22
C ILE A 9 -4.63 -6.12 -34.05
N LEU A 10 -5.86 -6.61 -34.06
CA LEU A 10 -6.81 -6.40 -32.96
C LEU A 10 -6.31 -7.06 -31.65
N PHE A 11 -5.72 -8.25 -31.74
CA PHE A 11 -5.12 -8.95 -30.59
C PHE A 11 -3.86 -8.24 -30.08
N ALA A 12 -3.05 -7.66 -30.95
CA ALA A 12 -1.88 -6.85 -30.58
C ALA A 12 -2.27 -5.54 -29.87
N ILE A 13 -3.38 -4.91 -30.31
CA ILE A 13 -3.92 -3.70 -29.67
C ILE A 13 -4.53 -4.02 -28.28
N LEU A 14 -5.13 -5.21 -28.12
CA LEU A 14 -5.66 -5.65 -26.82
C LEU A 14 -4.55 -6.02 -25.83
N LEU A 15 -3.35 -6.38 -26.28
CA LEU A 15 -2.18 -6.68 -25.45
C LEU A 15 -1.41 -5.41 -25.02
N SER A 16 -1.67 -4.27 -25.65
CA SER A 16 -1.19 -2.96 -25.20
C SER A 16 -2.05 -2.35 -24.07
N ALA A 17 -2.78 -3.20 -23.30
CA ALA A 17 -3.34 -2.79 -22.03
C ALA A 17 -2.19 -2.25 -21.18
N SER A 18 -2.18 -0.95 -21.03
CA SER A 18 -1.21 -0.17 -20.27
C SER A 18 -0.96 -0.89 -18.97
N ALA A 19 0.27 -1.34 -18.74
CA ALA A 19 0.73 -1.62 -17.38
C ALA A 19 0.65 -0.25 -16.68
N VAL A 20 -0.49 0.04 -16.05
CA VAL A 20 -0.65 1.19 -15.17
C VAL A 20 0.40 0.96 -14.11
N GLY A 21 1.45 1.76 -14.13
CA GLY A 21 2.54 1.64 -13.18
C GLY A 21 1.96 1.89 -11.80
N GLN A 22 1.95 0.84 -10.97
CA GLN A 22 1.64 1.00 -9.55
C GLN A 22 2.73 1.89 -8.96
N GLU A 23 2.33 2.91 -8.23
CA GLU A 23 3.21 3.95 -7.70
C GLU A 23 4.14 3.42 -6.61
N LEU A 24 3.67 2.43 -5.86
CA LEU A 24 4.35 1.91 -4.69
C LEU A 24 5.05 0.58 -4.97
N ASN A 25 6.19 0.40 -4.34
CA ASN A 25 6.87 -0.88 -4.15
C ASN A 25 7.01 -1.09 -2.64
N CYS A 26 5.92 -1.50 -2.01
CA CYS A 26 5.80 -1.57 -0.56
C CYS A 26 6.05 -2.98 -0.06
N ARG A 27 6.97 -3.11 0.88
CA ARG A 27 7.19 -4.34 1.64
C ARG A 27 6.30 -4.34 2.88
N VAL A 28 5.49 -5.38 3.02
CA VAL A 28 4.62 -5.57 4.19
C VAL A 28 5.14 -6.70 5.05
N GLU A 29 5.33 -6.45 6.33
CA GLU A 29 5.76 -7.45 7.30
C GLU A 29 4.86 -7.43 8.53
N ILE A 30 4.49 -8.61 9.04
CA ILE A 30 3.70 -8.77 10.25
C ILE A 30 4.48 -9.59 11.27
N ASN A 31 4.83 -8.95 12.37
CA ASN A 31 5.50 -9.57 13.49
C ASN A 31 4.49 -9.95 14.57
N THR A 32 4.42 -11.23 14.86
CA THR A 32 3.54 -11.85 15.88
C THR A 32 4.31 -12.52 17.00
N SER A 33 5.58 -12.15 17.19
CA SER A 33 6.46 -12.79 18.19
C SER A 33 5.98 -12.64 19.63
N GLN A 34 5.08 -11.69 19.89
CA GLN A 34 4.48 -11.44 21.20
C GLN A 34 3.20 -12.25 21.44
N LEU A 35 2.70 -12.98 20.43
CA LEU A 35 1.50 -13.81 20.54
C LEU A 35 1.89 -15.26 20.78
N GLU A 36 1.42 -15.84 21.88
CA GLU A 36 1.62 -17.26 22.20
C GLU A 36 0.41 -18.08 21.76
N GLY A 37 0.68 -19.24 21.14
CA GLY A 37 -0.36 -20.26 20.88
C GLY A 37 -1.41 -19.93 19.81
N THR A 38 -1.25 -18.87 19.05
CA THR A 38 -2.22 -18.44 18.01
C THR A 38 -2.00 -19.13 16.67
N ASN A 39 -3.09 -19.36 15.94
CA ASN A 39 -3.05 -19.82 14.54
C ASN A 39 -2.36 -18.77 13.67
N LYS A 40 -1.19 -19.10 13.11
CA LYS A 40 -0.40 -18.18 12.28
C LYS A 40 -0.99 -17.95 10.90
N GLY A 41 -1.92 -18.78 10.44
CA GLY A 41 -2.50 -18.69 9.09
C GLY A 41 -3.18 -17.37 8.81
N VAL A 42 -3.93 -16.82 9.79
CA VAL A 42 -4.61 -15.54 9.64
C VAL A 42 -3.62 -14.37 9.39
N PHE A 43 -2.43 -14.42 9.98
CA PHE A 43 -1.43 -13.36 9.79
C PHE A 43 -0.72 -13.46 8.45
N GLU A 44 -0.57 -14.66 7.90
CA GLU A 44 -0.06 -14.86 6.53
C GLU A 44 -1.07 -14.36 5.50
N THR A 45 -2.36 -14.67 5.70
CA THR A 45 -3.43 -14.15 4.82
C THR A 45 -3.56 -12.63 4.93
N LEU A 46 -3.47 -12.07 6.14
CA LEU A 46 -3.46 -10.63 6.37
C LEU A 46 -2.27 -9.95 5.66
N GLN A 47 -1.06 -10.51 5.82
CA GLN A 47 0.13 -9.96 5.16
C GLN A 47 -0.02 -9.94 3.63
N ASN A 48 -0.54 -11.02 3.06
CA ASN A 48 -0.77 -11.12 1.63
C ASN A 48 -1.86 -10.13 1.17
N ALA A 49 -2.97 -10.03 1.91
CA ALA A 49 -4.06 -9.09 1.60
C ALA A 49 -3.60 -7.64 1.66
N VAL A 50 -2.84 -7.25 2.69
CA VAL A 50 -2.27 -5.89 2.80
C VAL A 50 -1.25 -5.64 1.71
N ASN A 51 -0.38 -6.61 1.41
CA ASN A 51 0.62 -6.47 0.34
C ASN A 51 -0.05 -6.30 -1.03
N GLU A 52 -1.07 -7.08 -1.33
CA GLU A 52 -1.87 -6.94 -2.55
C GLU A 52 -2.56 -5.57 -2.58
N TYR A 53 -3.26 -5.19 -1.51
CA TYR A 53 -3.97 -3.92 -1.40
C TYR A 53 -3.07 -2.72 -1.69
N VAL A 54 -1.89 -2.67 -1.07
CA VAL A 54 -0.97 -1.53 -1.21
C VAL A 54 -0.33 -1.47 -2.59
N ASN A 55 0.06 -2.61 -3.15
CA ASN A 55 0.87 -2.66 -4.36
C ASN A 55 0.06 -2.83 -5.65
N THR A 56 -1.23 -3.18 -5.59
CA THR A 56 -2.04 -3.40 -6.80
C THR A 56 -3.05 -2.30 -7.07
N ASN A 57 -3.47 -1.54 -6.05
CA ASN A 57 -4.35 -0.40 -6.25
C ASN A 57 -3.63 0.75 -6.94
N GLN A 58 -4.37 1.50 -7.73
CA GLN A 58 -3.93 2.75 -8.32
C GLN A 58 -4.25 3.89 -7.35
N TRP A 59 -3.21 4.54 -6.84
CA TRP A 59 -3.32 5.62 -5.85
C TRP A 59 -3.33 7.01 -6.48
N THR A 60 -2.77 7.13 -7.68
CA THR A 60 -2.66 8.40 -8.42
C THR A 60 -2.96 8.21 -9.90
N ASN A 61 -3.07 9.31 -10.63
CA ASN A 61 -3.13 9.30 -12.08
C ASN A 61 -1.73 9.46 -12.73
N ALA A 62 -0.67 9.51 -11.92
CA ALA A 62 0.69 9.63 -12.43
C ALA A 62 1.19 8.28 -12.96
N GLN A 63 2.08 8.34 -13.94
CA GLN A 63 2.71 7.14 -14.49
C GLN A 63 4.12 7.01 -13.92
N PHE A 64 4.38 5.89 -13.28
CA PHE A 64 5.68 5.56 -12.70
C PHE A 64 6.35 4.48 -13.55
N SER A 65 7.61 4.70 -13.92
CA SER A 65 8.42 3.61 -14.44
C SER A 65 8.85 2.67 -13.29
N PRO A 66 9.25 1.43 -13.57
CA PRO A 66 9.64 0.48 -12.51
C PRO A 66 10.72 1.01 -11.56
N ASN A 67 11.60 1.87 -12.04
CA ASN A 67 12.70 2.45 -11.25
C ASN A 67 12.30 3.74 -10.49
N GLU A 68 11.10 4.25 -10.73
CA GLU A 68 10.58 5.47 -10.09
C GLU A 68 9.59 5.16 -8.98
N LYS A 69 9.25 3.88 -8.79
CA LYS A 69 8.34 3.46 -7.71
C LYS A 69 8.87 3.90 -6.36
N ILE A 70 7.93 4.33 -5.52
CA ILE A 70 8.24 4.74 -4.15
C ILE A 70 8.48 3.50 -3.32
N GLU A 71 9.71 3.32 -2.86
CA GLU A 71 10.04 2.21 -1.96
C GLU A 71 9.59 2.52 -0.54
N CYS A 72 8.77 1.64 0.02
CA CYS A 72 8.28 1.78 1.39
C CYS A 72 8.16 0.45 2.12
N THR A 73 8.08 0.53 3.44
CA THR A 73 7.88 -0.63 4.31
C THR A 73 6.80 -0.31 5.33
N LEU A 74 5.84 -1.24 5.46
CA LEU A 74 4.84 -1.27 6.50
C LEU A 74 5.14 -2.45 7.42
N PHE A 75 5.59 -2.17 8.64
CA PHE A 75 5.95 -3.19 9.62
C PHE A 75 4.95 -3.17 10.79
N PHE A 76 4.07 -4.16 10.80
CA PHE A 76 3.09 -4.36 11.87
C PHE A 76 3.69 -5.20 12.98
N THR A 77 3.49 -4.80 14.23
CA THR A 77 3.77 -5.64 15.40
C THR A 77 2.45 -5.85 16.14
N ILE A 78 1.90 -7.05 16.04
CA ILE A 78 0.64 -7.41 16.70
C ILE A 78 0.94 -7.88 18.11
N THR A 79 0.30 -7.23 19.07
CA THR A 79 0.49 -7.50 20.51
C THR A 79 -0.68 -8.23 21.14
N LYS A 80 -1.89 -8.08 20.55
CA LYS A 80 -3.09 -8.81 20.95
C LYS A 80 -3.89 -9.26 19.75
N TYR A 81 -4.51 -10.40 19.85
CA TYR A 81 -5.42 -10.97 18.87
C TYR A 81 -6.55 -11.71 19.54
N ASP A 82 -7.78 -11.39 19.19
CA ASP A 82 -8.97 -12.11 19.60
C ASP A 82 -9.50 -12.95 18.42
N GLU A 83 -9.33 -14.26 18.52
CA GLU A 83 -9.75 -15.20 17.46
C GLU A 83 -11.27 -15.16 17.19
N SER A 84 -12.08 -14.81 18.19
CA SER A 84 -13.55 -14.83 18.06
C SER A 84 -14.08 -13.65 17.25
N SER A 85 -13.48 -12.49 17.37
CA SER A 85 -13.89 -11.25 16.70
C SER A 85 -12.97 -10.85 15.54
N GLY A 86 -11.79 -11.45 15.44
CA GLY A 86 -10.75 -11.02 14.52
C GLY A 86 -10.07 -9.70 14.91
N ALA A 87 -10.35 -9.19 16.13
CA ALA A 87 -9.79 -7.93 16.59
C ALA A 87 -8.29 -8.05 16.88
N MET A 88 -7.54 -7.07 16.41
CA MET A 88 -6.08 -6.98 16.56
C MET A 88 -5.69 -5.64 17.14
N GLU A 89 -4.73 -5.66 18.07
CA GLU A 89 -4.07 -4.46 18.61
C GLU A 89 -2.56 -4.56 18.38
N GLY A 90 -1.92 -3.44 18.14
CA GLY A 90 -0.48 -3.42 17.95
C GLY A 90 0.08 -2.07 17.63
N SER A 91 1.22 -2.07 16.93
CA SER A 91 1.87 -0.87 16.41
C SER A 91 2.19 -1.05 14.93
N LEU A 92 2.26 0.07 14.21
CA LEU A 92 2.66 0.13 12.80
C LEU A 92 3.87 1.06 12.66
N GLN A 93 4.96 0.54 12.10
CA GLN A 93 6.06 1.36 11.65
C GLN A 93 5.97 1.54 10.14
N VAL A 94 6.05 2.79 9.71
CA VAL A 94 5.99 3.20 8.31
C VAL A 94 7.32 3.83 7.94
N GLN A 95 7.94 3.31 6.91
CA GLN A 95 9.17 3.86 6.36
C GLN A 95 9.02 4.06 4.85
N SER A 96 9.46 5.21 4.34
CA SER A 96 9.61 5.47 2.91
C SER A 96 11.02 5.98 2.64
N ILE A 97 11.63 5.44 1.59
CA ILE A 97 12.99 5.78 1.17
C ILE A 97 13.00 6.17 -0.31
N ARG A 98 13.99 6.95 -0.67
CA ARG A 98 14.21 7.39 -2.04
C ARG A 98 15.68 7.28 -2.43
N PRO A 99 15.99 6.81 -3.65
CA PRO A 99 17.34 6.90 -4.18
C PRO A 99 17.75 8.37 -4.39
N VAL A 100 18.96 8.69 -4.01
CA VAL A 100 19.54 10.03 -4.24
C VAL A 100 20.11 10.10 -5.65
N TYR A 101 19.75 11.16 -6.38
CA TYR A 101 20.20 11.35 -7.77
C TYR A 101 21.72 11.24 -7.91
N ASN A 102 22.14 10.49 -8.90
CA ASN A 102 23.55 10.24 -9.25
C ASN A 102 24.40 9.69 -8.10
N SER A 103 23.82 8.86 -7.23
CA SER A 103 24.50 8.20 -6.11
C SER A 103 24.04 6.76 -5.94
N SER A 104 24.74 6.00 -5.12
CA SER A 104 24.39 4.61 -4.77
C SER A 104 23.67 4.48 -3.43
N TYR A 105 23.35 5.59 -2.76
CA TYR A 105 22.68 5.57 -1.47
C TYR A 105 21.24 6.09 -1.55
N THR A 106 20.44 5.71 -0.56
CA THR A 106 19.05 6.15 -0.40
C THR A 106 18.93 7.13 0.76
N THR A 107 17.92 7.99 0.73
CA THR A 107 17.56 8.84 1.86
C THR A 107 16.17 8.45 2.38
N THR A 108 15.97 8.59 3.67
CA THR A 108 14.68 8.34 4.30
C THR A 108 13.83 9.60 4.21
N LEU A 109 12.63 9.46 3.62
CA LEU A 109 11.62 10.53 3.58
C LEU A 109 10.70 10.46 4.79
N ILE A 110 10.26 9.25 5.15
CA ILE A 110 9.40 8.98 6.29
C ILE A 110 10.00 7.86 7.11
N ASN A 111 10.02 8.02 8.42
CA ASN A 111 10.26 6.96 9.39
C ASN A 111 9.43 7.30 10.64
N PHE A 112 8.22 6.76 10.68
CA PHE A 112 7.24 7.03 11.72
C PHE A 112 6.76 5.73 12.33
N LYS A 113 6.49 5.76 13.64
CA LYS A 113 5.90 4.63 14.36
C LYS A 113 4.63 5.08 15.06
N ASP A 114 3.50 4.49 14.64
CA ASP A 114 2.26 4.53 15.39
C ASP A 114 2.30 3.43 16.46
N ASN A 115 2.27 3.84 17.71
CA ASN A 115 2.41 2.90 18.83
C ASN A 115 1.12 2.18 19.19
N LYS A 116 -0.02 2.63 18.65
CA LYS A 116 -1.31 2.07 18.96
C LYS A 116 -2.22 2.07 17.74
N ILE A 117 -2.30 0.92 17.08
CA ILE A 117 -3.27 0.65 16.05
C ILE A 117 -4.26 -0.41 16.53
N GLU A 118 -5.52 -0.25 16.16
CA GLU A 118 -6.59 -1.19 16.43
C GLU A 118 -7.37 -1.41 15.15
N PHE A 119 -7.61 -2.65 14.78
CA PHE A 119 -8.42 -3.03 13.62
C PHE A 119 -8.94 -4.46 13.76
N SER A 120 -9.90 -4.84 12.95
CA SER A 120 -10.35 -6.22 12.81
C SER A 120 -10.02 -6.75 11.42
N TYR A 121 -9.69 -8.03 11.33
CA TYR A 121 -9.49 -8.75 10.08
C TYR A 121 -9.88 -10.22 10.28
N GLN A 122 -10.64 -10.75 9.34
CA GLN A 122 -10.97 -12.17 9.29
C GLN A 122 -10.22 -12.85 8.15
N GLU A 123 -9.89 -14.11 8.34
CA GLU A 123 -9.13 -14.87 7.36
C GLU A 123 -9.83 -14.86 6.00
N ASN A 124 -9.09 -14.51 4.95
CA ASN A 124 -9.56 -14.33 3.57
C ASN A 124 -10.57 -13.18 3.35
N GLU A 125 -10.69 -12.23 4.27
CA GLU A 125 -11.47 -11.04 4.05
C GLU A 125 -10.82 -10.15 2.98
N PRO A 126 -11.53 -9.81 1.88
CA PRO A 126 -10.95 -8.96 0.85
C PRO A 126 -10.85 -7.51 1.32
N LEU A 127 -9.69 -6.88 1.10
CA LEU A 127 -9.52 -5.44 1.31
C LEU A 127 -9.95 -4.70 0.03
N ILE A 128 -11.03 -3.92 0.12
CA ILE A 128 -11.56 -3.19 -1.02
C ILE A 128 -11.13 -1.72 -0.91
N HIS A 129 -10.51 -1.21 -1.99
CA HIS A 129 -10.19 0.22 -2.07
C HIS A 129 -11.40 1.01 -2.56
N SER A 130 -11.81 1.99 -1.77
CA SER A 130 -12.86 2.93 -2.15
C SER A 130 -12.42 4.35 -1.78
N GLU A 131 -12.57 5.28 -2.73
CA GLU A 131 -12.32 6.70 -2.45
C GLU A 131 -13.43 7.37 -1.65
N THR A 132 -14.62 6.75 -1.60
CA THR A 132 -15.85 7.36 -1.07
C THR A 132 -16.40 6.67 0.17
N SER A 133 -16.01 5.43 0.43
CA SER A 133 -16.48 4.66 1.60
C SER A 133 -15.28 4.09 2.36
N MET A 134 -15.25 4.31 3.66
CA MET A 134 -14.28 3.68 4.56
C MET A 134 -14.88 2.38 5.07
N GLU A 135 -14.53 1.26 4.43
CA GLU A 135 -15.20 -0.02 4.69
C GLU A 135 -14.68 -0.71 5.96
N SER A 136 -13.41 -0.55 6.30
CA SER A 136 -12.84 -1.14 7.52
C SER A 136 -11.80 -0.23 8.17
N GLN A 137 -11.57 -0.42 9.49
CA GLN A 137 -10.51 0.31 10.20
C GLN A 137 -9.12 0.04 9.60
N LEU A 138 -8.87 -1.19 9.15
CA LEU A 138 -7.61 -1.54 8.51
C LEU A 138 -7.38 -0.75 7.22
N THR A 139 -8.39 -0.67 6.34
CA THR A 139 -8.28 0.10 5.10
C THR A 139 -8.13 1.60 5.36
N GLN A 140 -8.75 2.13 6.41
CA GLN A 140 -8.55 3.52 6.84
C GLN A 140 -7.09 3.79 7.25
N ILE A 141 -6.52 2.93 8.09
CA ILE A 141 -5.12 3.00 8.52
C ILE A 141 -4.18 2.93 7.30
N LEU A 142 -4.41 1.98 6.40
CA LEU A 142 -3.61 1.81 5.19
C LEU A 142 -3.69 3.04 4.28
N ASN A 143 -4.91 3.52 3.98
CA ASN A 143 -5.11 4.71 3.15
C ASN A 143 -4.42 5.94 3.75
N PHE A 144 -4.54 6.14 5.07
CA PHE A 144 -3.88 7.25 5.75
C PHE A 144 -2.37 7.23 5.51
N TYR A 145 -1.70 6.12 5.79
CA TYR A 145 -0.24 6.05 5.64
C TYR A 145 0.22 6.04 4.19
N ILE A 146 -0.56 5.46 3.27
CA ILE A 146 -0.25 5.52 1.84
C ILE A 146 -0.34 6.95 1.33
N TYR A 147 -1.41 7.68 1.63
CA TYR A 147 -1.52 9.09 1.24
C TYR A 147 -0.47 9.97 1.91
N LEU A 148 -0.07 9.66 3.13
CA LEU A 148 1.05 10.36 3.78
C LEU A 148 2.37 10.13 3.03
N ILE A 149 2.67 8.90 2.62
CA ILE A 149 3.84 8.58 1.81
C ILE A 149 3.81 9.34 0.48
N LEU A 150 2.68 9.31 -0.23
CA LEU A 150 2.50 10.01 -1.48
C LEU A 150 2.63 11.53 -1.31
N ALA A 151 2.00 12.10 -0.26
CA ALA A 151 2.07 13.53 0.01
C ALA A 151 3.50 14.02 0.19
N VAL A 152 4.27 13.34 1.04
CA VAL A 152 5.67 13.72 1.32
C VAL A 152 6.56 13.46 0.10
N ASP A 153 6.33 12.38 -0.64
CA ASP A 153 7.10 12.08 -1.84
C ASP A 153 6.89 13.15 -2.91
N PHE A 154 5.65 13.47 -3.26
CA PHE A 154 5.32 14.49 -4.27
C PHE A 154 5.75 15.89 -3.84
N ASP A 155 5.64 16.23 -2.56
CA ASP A 155 6.08 17.52 -2.03
C ASP A 155 7.61 17.70 -2.10
N SER A 156 8.34 16.60 -2.09
CA SER A 156 9.79 16.61 -2.27
C SER A 156 10.24 16.90 -3.71
N PHE A 157 9.35 16.75 -4.70
CA PHE A 157 9.63 17.05 -6.12
C PHE A 157 9.25 18.47 -6.51
N SER A 158 8.15 19.00 -5.98
CA SER A 158 7.66 20.32 -6.32
C SER A 158 6.97 20.99 -5.13
N PRO A 159 7.11 22.31 -4.95
CA PRO A 159 6.38 23.01 -3.92
C PRO A 159 4.87 22.77 -4.04
N ARG A 160 4.25 22.30 -2.96
CA ARG A 160 2.82 21.96 -2.89
C ARG A 160 2.41 20.78 -3.80
N GLY A 161 3.35 19.94 -4.21
CA GLY A 161 3.07 18.74 -5.01
C GLY A 161 2.20 17.73 -4.26
N GLY A 162 2.31 17.70 -2.94
CA GLY A 162 1.57 16.82 -2.04
C GLY A 162 0.18 17.28 -1.65
N ASP A 163 -0.22 18.53 -1.93
CA ASP A 163 -1.46 19.15 -1.42
C ASP A 163 -2.69 18.26 -1.62
N GLN A 164 -2.87 17.70 -2.81
CA GLN A 164 -4.00 16.82 -3.13
C GLN A 164 -4.10 15.58 -2.23
N PHE A 165 -2.97 15.07 -1.75
CA PHE A 165 -2.93 13.91 -0.86
C PHE A 165 -3.13 14.32 0.59
N PHE A 166 -2.68 15.51 1.00
CA PHE A 166 -2.99 16.10 2.31
C PHE A 166 -4.49 16.36 2.47
N GLU A 167 -5.18 16.83 1.43
CA GLU A 167 -6.64 16.97 1.43
C GLU A 167 -7.35 15.62 1.65
N ARG A 168 -6.83 14.53 1.05
CA ARG A 168 -7.35 13.17 1.28
C ARG A 168 -7.09 12.68 2.71
N LEU A 169 -5.93 13.02 3.29
CA LEU A 169 -5.63 12.71 4.69
C LEU A 169 -6.61 13.38 5.66
N GLU A 170 -6.92 14.66 5.42
CA GLU A 170 -7.90 15.40 6.22
C GLU A 170 -9.30 14.78 6.17
N ALA A 171 -9.66 14.16 5.06
CA ALA A 171 -10.95 13.49 4.90
C ALA A 171 -11.03 12.12 5.62
N ILE A 172 -9.88 11.52 5.97
CA ILE A 172 -9.81 10.22 6.66
C ILE A 172 -9.87 10.39 8.19
N VAL A 173 -9.43 11.52 8.71
CA VAL A 173 -9.37 11.84 10.15
C VAL A 173 -10.67 12.41 10.65
#